data_c198b4bae3252f80b1e1380782e5fa4e
#
_entry.id   c198b4bae3252f80b1e1380782e5fa4e
#
_cell.length_a   1.000
_cell.length_b   1.000
_cell.length_c   1.000
_cell.angle_alpha   90.00
_cell.angle_beta   90.00
_cell.angle_gamma   90.00
#
_symmetry.space_group_name_H-M   'P 1'
#
loop_
_entity.id
_entity.type
_entity.pdbx_description
1 polymer ?
#
loop_
_entity_poly.entity_id
_entity_poly.type
_entity_poly.pdbx_seq_one_letter_code
_entity_poly.pdbx_strand_id
1 'polypeptide(L)'
;GARTSAQVMFDLFNLLPPTSWFETPYSDLTEVVVCRESGCLMGLHCPPSSADTILAPIKAVQGSVCNYHKLVHVSEDERYRVYEHCATGRGIRSVSWFVLPPSWEWYYKQHYPSYRSLPPFSPECRDGASVEVMQFIYPYPNSIIKITKQLDGSRGKAVFELAHRNHSTRVFWHLDNEYIGETSDVHQMELSPDSGDHVLTVVDEAGNSLV
;
A
#
# COMPACT_ATOMS: atom_id res chain seq x y z
N GLY A 1 -1.12 -28.14 -10.20
CA GLY A 1 -0.20 -27.11 -10.62
C GLY A 1 1.22 -27.25 -10.11
N ALA A 2 1.64 -26.42 -9.19
CA ALA A 2 3.06 -26.28 -8.80
C ALA A 2 3.73 -27.58 -8.30
N ARG A 3 3.03 -28.45 -7.58
CA ARG A 3 3.60 -29.71 -7.09
C ARG A 3 4.00 -30.66 -8.22
N THR A 4 3.19 -30.78 -9.26
CA THR A 4 3.46 -31.69 -10.39
C THR A 4 4.53 -31.09 -11.31
N SER A 5 4.46 -29.81 -11.61
CA SER A 5 5.44 -29.15 -12.47
C SER A 5 6.82 -29.06 -11.84
N ALA A 6 6.90 -28.81 -10.53
CA ALA A 6 8.18 -28.78 -9.82
C ALA A 6 8.88 -30.15 -9.85
N GLN A 7 8.14 -31.24 -9.68
CA GLN A 7 8.69 -32.59 -9.72
C GLN A 7 9.29 -32.90 -11.08
N VAL A 8 8.53 -32.64 -12.17
CA VAL A 8 9.04 -32.81 -13.54
C VAL A 8 10.26 -31.94 -13.80
N MET A 9 10.26 -30.70 -13.32
CA MET A 9 11.42 -29.81 -13.44
C MET A 9 12.66 -30.39 -12.76
N PHE A 10 12.56 -30.86 -11.53
CA PHE A 10 13.70 -31.47 -10.82
C PHE A 10 14.16 -32.77 -11.45
N ASP A 11 13.26 -33.59 -11.98
CA ASP A 11 13.60 -34.81 -12.71
C ASP A 11 14.40 -34.47 -13.98
N LEU A 12 14.03 -33.40 -14.70
CA LEU A 12 14.78 -32.90 -15.86
C LEU A 12 16.16 -32.36 -15.46
N PHE A 13 16.24 -31.62 -14.35
CA PHE A 13 17.55 -31.15 -13.86
C PHE A 13 18.50 -32.29 -13.50
N ASN A 14 17.97 -33.39 -12.95
CA ASN A 14 18.77 -34.57 -12.61
C ASN A 14 19.33 -35.31 -13.85
N LEU A 15 18.79 -35.07 -15.04
CA LEU A 15 19.31 -35.60 -16.30
C LEU A 15 20.47 -34.77 -16.87
N LEU A 16 20.65 -33.53 -16.36
CA LEU A 16 21.73 -32.66 -16.80
C LEU A 16 23.04 -33.03 -16.08
N PRO A 17 24.20 -32.83 -16.74
CA PRO A 17 25.47 -33.03 -16.08
C PRO A 17 25.62 -32.03 -14.91
N PRO A 18 26.30 -32.44 -13.81
CA PRO A 18 26.56 -31.53 -12.70
C PRO A 18 27.33 -30.30 -13.19
N THR A 19 26.85 -29.13 -12.82
CA THR A 19 27.50 -27.86 -13.13
C THR A 19 27.98 -27.20 -11.85
N SER A 20 28.98 -26.32 -11.98
CA SER A 20 29.35 -25.41 -10.89
C SER A 20 28.26 -24.37 -10.66
N TRP A 21 28.33 -23.69 -9.51
CA TRP A 21 27.49 -22.53 -9.24
C TRP A 21 27.75 -21.42 -10.27
N PHE A 22 26.72 -20.60 -10.53
CA PHE A 22 26.86 -19.44 -11.42
C PHE A 22 27.89 -18.47 -10.87
N GLU A 23 28.84 -18.04 -11.72
CA GLU A 23 29.73 -16.96 -11.37
C GLU A 23 28.99 -15.63 -11.36
N THR A 24 29.25 -14.82 -10.33
CA THR A 24 28.65 -13.49 -10.26
C THR A 24 29.24 -12.59 -11.35
N PRO A 25 28.44 -12.02 -12.25
CA PRO A 25 28.91 -11.18 -13.35
C PRO A 25 29.29 -9.77 -12.83
N TYR A 26 30.37 -9.67 -12.07
CA TYR A 26 30.79 -8.41 -11.45
C TYR A 26 31.03 -7.28 -12.47
N SER A 27 31.38 -7.60 -13.71
CA SER A 27 31.54 -6.62 -14.80
C SER A 27 30.22 -5.91 -15.16
N ASP A 28 29.08 -6.55 -14.92
CA ASP A 28 27.75 -6.06 -15.26
C ASP A 28 27.00 -5.49 -14.05
N LEU A 29 27.67 -5.49 -12.90
CA LEU A 29 27.13 -4.98 -11.65
C LEU A 29 27.81 -3.66 -11.26
N THR A 30 27.08 -2.83 -10.56
CA THR A 30 27.58 -1.61 -9.93
C THR A 30 27.00 -1.46 -8.53
N GLU A 31 27.70 -0.75 -7.67
CA GLU A 31 27.17 -0.38 -6.37
C GLU A 31 26.15 0.74 -6.53
N VAL A 32 24.96 0.54 -5.95
CA VAL A 32 23.93 1.55 -5.88
C VAL A 32 23.46 1.72 -4.43
N VAL A 33 23.20 2.97 -4.05
CA VAL A 33 22.66 3.28 -2.73
C VAL A 33 21.14 3.33 -2.82
N VAL A 34 20.49 2.46 -2.09
CA VAL A 34 19.02 2.31 -2.07
C VAL A 34 18.46 2.62 -0.69
N CYS A 35 17.21 2.99 -0.67
CA CYS A 35 16.45 3.10 0.56
C CYS A 35 16.03 1.70 1.01
N ARG A 36 16.44 1.29 2.20
CA ARG A 36 16.20 -0.05 2.76
C ARG A 36 14.72 -0.41 2.85
N GLU A 37 13.88 0.55 3.19
CA GLU A 37 12.44 0.33 3.38
C GLU A 37 11.70 0.16 2.06
N SER A 38 12.10 0.89 1.01
CA SER A 38 11.38 0.88 -0.28
C SER A 38 12.06 0.07 -1.36
N GLY A 39 13.37 -0.23 -1.23
CA GLY A 39 14.18 -0.83 -2.29
C GLY A 39 14.47 0.11 -3.49
N CYS A 40 13.96 1.34 -3.48
CA CYS A 40 14.22 2.34 -4.52
C CYS A 40 15.54 3.06 -4.27
N LEU A 41 16.04 3.79 -5.27
CA LEU A 41 17.18 4.69 -5.08
C LEU A 41 16.87 5.72 -3.98
N MET A 42 17.89 6.18 -3.27
CA MET A 42 17.69 7.17 -2.19
C MET A 42 17.00 8.42 -2.71
N GLY A 43 15.93 8.82 -2.02
CA GLY A 43 15.18 10.05 -2.29
C GLY A 43 15.60 11.20 -1.39
N LEU A 44 15.12 12.41 -1.71
CA LEU A 44 15.46 13.64 -1.00
C LEU A 44 15.21 13.58 0.51
N HIS A 45 14.13 12.92 0.90
CA HIS A 45 13.68 12.83 2.29
C HIS A 45 14.05 11.52 2.98
N CYS A 46 14.79 10.63 2.31
CA CYS A 46 15.27 9.41 2.95
C CYS A 46 16.32 9.76 4.01
N PRO A 47 16.15 9.29 5.26
CA PRO A 47 17.15 9.53 6.29
C PRO A 47 18.42 8.73 5.96
N PRO A 48 19.62 9.21 6.32
CA PRO A 48 20.87 8.48 6.10
C PRO A 48 20.88 7.07 6.71
N SER A 49 20.14 6.86 7.80
CA SER A 49 19.99 5.55 8.46
C SER A 49 19.26 4.51 7.61
N SER A 50 18.50 4.94 6.61
CA SER A 50 17.80 4.07 5.65
C SER A 50 18.64 3.73 4.43
N ALA A 51 19.85 4.28 4.31
CA ALA A 51 20.73 3.98 3.20
C ALA A 51 21.28 2.56 3.30
N ASP A 52 21.22 1.84 2.17
CA ASP A 52 21.83 0.53 2.01
C ASP A 52 22.56 0.49 0.68
N THR A 53 23.75 -0.13 0.64
CA THR A 53 24.53 -0.25 -0.59
C THR A 53 24.44 -1.68 -1.07
N ILE A 54 23.93 -1.85 -2.27
CA ILE A 54 23.77 -3.15 -2.90
C ILE A 54 24.49 -3.21 -4.25
N LEU A 55 24.93 -4.40 -4.62
CA LEU A 55 25.37 -4.67 -6.00
C LEU A 55 24.14 -4.92 -6.86
N ALA A 56 23.99 -4.15 -7.90
CA ALA A 56 22.85 -4.23 -8.81
C ALA A 56 23.30 -4.09 -10.27
N PRO A 57 22.53 -4.59 -11.24
CA PRO A 57 22.81 -4.38 -12.65
C PRO A 57 23.04 -2.89 -12.97
N ILE A 58 23.97 -2.58 -13.87
CA ILE A 58 24.32 -1.18 -14.22
C ILE A 58 23.08 -0.33 -14.55
N LYS A 59 22.05 -0.92 -15.14
CA LYS A 59 20.79 -0.22 -15.42
C LYS A 59 20.01 0.19 -14.17
N ALA A 60 20.32 -0.34 -12.99
CA ALA A 60 19.65 0.00 -11.74
C ALA A 60 19.89 1.45 -11.31
N VAL A 61 20.96 2.11 -11.80
CA VAL A 61 21.19 3.55 -11.56
C VAL A 61 20.10 4.44 -12.18
N GLN A 62 19.27 3.91 -13.08
CA GLN A 62 18.10 4.58 -13.67
C GLN A 62 16.81 4.14 -13.00
N GLY A 63 16.87 3.46 -11.86
CA GLY A 63 15.74 3.00 -11.09
C GLY A 63 14.91 4.15 -10.50
N SER A 64 13.73 3.80 -10.01
CA SER A 64 12.84 4.76 -9.37
C SER A 64 13.46 5.31 -8.09
N VAL A 65 13.36 6.63 -7.89
CA VAL A 65 13.79 7.29 -6.66
C VAL A 65 12.69 7.12 -5.61
N CYS A 66 13.07 6.90 -4.35
CA CYS A 66 12.14 6.75 -3.23
C CYS A 66 11.34 8.04 -3.03
N ASN A 67 10.04 7.93 -3.17
CA ASN A 67 9.07 9.00 -2.90
C ASN A 67 8.19 8.67 -1.67
N TYR A 68 8.47 7.60 -0.97
CA TYR A 68 7.73 7.15 0.20
C TYR A 68 8.20 7.82 1.49
N HIS A 69 9.46 8.25 1.57
CA HIS A 69 9.90 9.11 2.65
C HIS A 69 9.45 10.55 2.40
N LYS A 70 8.66 11.07 3.33
CA LYS A 70 8.11 12.42 3.28
C LYS A 70 8.53 13.19 4.51
N LEU A 71 8.84 14.48 4.32
CA LEU A 71 9.04 15.37 5.46
C LEU A 71 7.68 15.68 6.07
N VAL A 72 7.50 15.33 7.33
CA VAL A 72 6.26 15.48 8.08
C VAL A 72 6.53 16.37 9.30
N HIS A 73 5.68 17.36 9.50
CA HIS A 73 5.71 18.17 10.71
C HIS A 73 4.85 17.52 11.78
N VAL A 74 5.46 17.25 12.91
CA VAL A 74 4.82 16.58 14.05
C VAL A 74 5.01 17.40 15.34
N SER A 75 4.13 17.16 16.30
CA SER A 75 4.28 17.65 17.66
C SER A 75 5.57 17.11 18.28
N GLU A 76 6.08 17.74 19.33
CA GLU A 76 7.34 17.36 20.00
C GLU A 76 7.32 15.90 20.47
N ASP A 77 6.16 15.39 20.89
CA ASP A 77 5.92 14.01 21.31
C ASP A 77 5.62 13.04 20.14
N GLU A 78 5.63 13.53 18.88
CA GLU A 78 5.33 12.80 17.66
C GLU A 78 3.94 12.12 17.61
N ARG A 79 3.01 12.55 18.47
CA ARG A 79 1.66 11.96 18.51
C ARG A 79 0.72 12.53 17.46
N TYR A 80 0.97 13.77 17.02
CA TYR A 80 0.10 14.48 16.10
C TYR A 80 0.89 15.10 14.98
N ARG A 81 0.30 15.12 13.79
CA ARG A 81 0.76 16.00 12.71
C ARG A 81 0.28 17.43 12.97
N VAL A 82 1.11 18.36 12.61
CA VAL A 82 0.83 19.79 12.80
C VAL A 82 1.21 20.56 11.52
N TYR A 83 0.55 21.67 11.28
CA TYR A 83 0.98 22.67 10.31
C TYR A 83 1.53 23.90 11.03
N GLU A 84 2.37 24.65 10.33
CA GLU A 84 2.95 25.89 10.91
C GLU A 84 1.90 26.86 11.41
N HIS A 85 0.75 26.95 10.73
CA HIS A 85 -0.31 27.91 11.08
C HIS A 85 -1.19 27.50 12.28
N CYS A 86 -1.18 26.25 12.68
CA CYS A 86 -2.01 25.76 13.79
C CYS A 86 -1.22 25.29 15.01
N ALA A 87 0.11 25.31 14.95
CA ALA A 87 0.97 24.92 16.05
C ALA A 87 1.27 26.11 16.98
N THR A 88 0.24 26.72 17.53
CA THR A 88 0.40 27.84 18.46
C THR A 88 1.06 27.41 19.76
N GLY A 89 2.32 27.81 19.95
CA GLY A 89 3.05 27.69 21.22
C GLY A 89 3.61 26.32 21.56
N ARG A 90 3.57 25.34 20.65
CA ARG A 90 4.17 23.99 20.82
C ARG A 90 5.34 23.81 19.87
N GLY A 91 6.40 23.14 20.32
CA GLY A 91 7.52 22.82 19.44
C GLY A 91 7.09 21.97 18.24
N ILE A 92 7.50 22.36 17.04
CA ILE A 92 7.30 21.59 15.79
C ILE A 92 8.60 20.87 15.45
N ARG A 93 8.52 19.60 15.16
CA ARG A 93 9.64 18.82 14.61
C ARG A 93 9.34 18.38 13.19
N SER A 94 10.29 18.61 12.30
CA SER A 94 10.24 18.07 10.94
C SER A 94 10.97 16.74 10.92
N VAL A 95 10.26 15.66 10.64
CA VAL A 95 10.78 14.29 10.69
C VAL A 95 10.56 13.64 9.33
N SER A 96 11.56 12.91 8.86
CA SER A 96 11.38 12.01 7.73
C SER A 96 10.51 10.83 8.15
N TRP A 97 9.42 10.62 7.47
CA TRP A 97 8.46 9.55 7.77
C TRP A 97 8.25 8.67 6.55
N PHE A 98 8.35 7.36 6.73
CA PHE A 98 8.07 6.40 5.68
C PHE A 98 6.56 6.20 5.54
N VAL A 99 5.97 6.71 4.45
CA VAL A 99 4.53 6.77 4.22
C VAL A 99 4.18 5.97 2.99
N LEU A 100 3.49 4.88 3.17
CA LEU A 100 2.96 4.05 2.09
C LEU A 100 1.52 4.49 1.73
N PRO A 101 1.06 4.22 0.49
CA PRO A 101 -0.37 4.27 0.16
C PRO A 101 -1.17 3.36 1.09
N PRO A 102 -2.46 3.66 1.40
CA PRO A 102 -3.25 2.89 2.36
C PRO A 102 -3.31 1.38 2.06
N SER A 103 -3.46 1.00 0.79
CA SER A 103 -3.48 -0.39 0.36
C SER A 103 -2.17 -1.13 0.61
N TRP A 104 -1.03 -0.47 0.37
CA TRP A 104 0.29 -1.05 0.62
C TRP A 104 0.61 -1.08 2.12
N GLU A 105 0.22 -0.03 2.85
CA GLU A 105 0.37 0.05 4.30
C GLU A 105 -0.32 -1.11 5.00
N TRP A 106 -1.52 -1.48 4.55
CA TRP A 106 -2.29 -2.62 5.06
C TRP A 106 -1.48 -3.92 5.01
N TYR A 107 -0.94 -4.27 3.82
CA TYR A 107 -0.14 -5.49 3.66
C TYR A 107 1.23 -5.40 4.34
N TYR A 108 1.86 -4.22 4.30
CA TYR A 108 3.19 -4.02 4.87
C TYR A 108 3.20 -4.20 6.39
N LYS A 109 2.21 -3.69 7.09
CA LYS A 109 2.05 -3.84 8.55
C LYS A 109 2.00 -5.29 9.02
N GLN A 110 1.41 -6.18 8.23
CA GLN A 110 1.30 -7.59 8.57
C GLN A 110 2.67 -8.29 8.61
N HIS A 111 3.64 -7.82 7.82
CA HIS A 111 4.96 -8.41 7.70
C HIS A 111 6.03 -7.64 8.50
N TYR A 112 5.80 -6.35 8.74
CA TYR A 112 6.73 -5.44 9.41
C TYR A 112 6.04 -4.75 10.60
N PRO A 113 5.96 -5.41 11.77
CA PRO A 113 5.31 -4.84 12.96
C PRO A 113 5.94 -3.55 13.47
N SER A 114 7.19 -3.27 13.08
CA SER A 114 7.91 -2.03 13.42
C SER A 114 7.48 -0.82 12.57
N TYR A 115 6.64 -1.02 11.56
CA TYR A 115 6.15 0.08 10.73
C TYR A 115 5.34 1.07 11.57
N ARG A 116 5.71 2.34 11.46
CA ARG A 116 5.05 3.43 12.15
C ARG A 116 4.04 4.10 11.21
N SER A 117 2.76 3.92 11.48
CA SER A 117 1.70 4.64 10.76
C SER A 117 1.85 6.13 10.95
N LEU A 118 1.39 6.87 9.95
CA LEU A 118 1.37 8.32 10.01
C LEU A 118 0.43 8.77 11.15
N PRO A 119 0.88 9.62 12.11
CA PRO A 119 0.03 10.06 13.19
C PRO A 119 -1.16 10.90 12.68
N PRO A 120 -2.28 10.94 13.41
CA PRO A 120 -3.42 11.78 13.07
C PRO A 120 -3.04 13.26 13.13
N PHE A 121 -3.82 14.12 12.50
CA PHE A 121 -3.68 15.56 12.69
C PHE A 121 -4.09 15.98 14.09
N SER A 122 -3.44 17.00 14.62
CA SER A 122 -3.88 17.64 15.86
C SER A 122 -5.34 18.10 15.69
N PRO A 123 -6.18 17.96 16.74
CA PRO A 123 -7.55 18.46 16.71
C PRO A 123 -7.67 19.96 16.34
N GLU A 124 -6.63 20.71 16.65
CA GLU A 124 -6.51 22.14 16.34
C GLU A 124 -6.14 22.41 14.88
N CYS A 125 -5.72 21.38 14.12
CA CYS A 125 -5.19 21.46 12.75
C CYS A 125 -6.07 20.73 11.71
N ARG A 126 -7.37 20.67 11.90
CA ARG A 126 -8.26 19.86 11.04
C ARG A 126 -8.48 20.41 9.62
N ASP A 127 -8.15 21.65 9.34
CA ASP A 127 -8.53 22.36 8.13
C ASP A 127 -7.50 22.33 6.98
N GLY A 128 -6.73 21.27 6.82
CA GLY A 128 -5.79 21.35 5.72
C GLY A 128 -5.07 20.08 5.31
N ALA A 129 -5.19 19.74 4.08
CA ALA A 129 -4.58 18.69 3.28
C ALA A 129 -5.13 17.27 3.50
N SER A 130 -5.88 16.81 2.51
CA SER A 130 -6.31 15.43 2.38
C SER A 130 -5.10 14.50 2.22
N VAL A 131 -4.63 13.91 3.32
CA VAL A 131 -3.87 12.69 3.20
C VAL A 131 -4.88 11.61 2.85
N GLU A 132 -4.64 10.91 1.77
CA GLU A 132 -5.42 9.75 1.36
C GLU A 132 -5.51 8.78 2.56
N VAL A 133 -6.68 8.75 3.20
CA VAL A 133 -6.91 7.92 4.41
C VAL A 133 -7.37 6.53 4.06
N MET A 134 -7.97 6.36 2.88
CA MET A 134 -8.48 5.10 2.38
C MET A 134 -8.24 4.97 0.88
N GLN A 135 -8.19 3.71 0.41
CA GLN A 135 -7.96 3.37 -0.99
C GLN A 135 -8.63 2.04 -1.29
N PHE A 136 -9.27 1.92 -2.45
CA PHE A 136 -9.75 0.63 -2.92
C PHE A 136 -8.56 -0.29 -3.23
N ILE A 137 -8.59 -1.50 -2.66
CA ILE A 137 -7.72 -2.61 -3.06
C ILE A 137 -8.32 -3.25 -4.30
N TYR A 138 -9.65 -3.44 -4.28
CA TYR A 138 -10.45 -3.94 -5.40
C TYR A 138 -11.89 -3.41 -5.29
N PRO A 139 -12.48 -2.95 -6.39
CA PRO A 139 -11.95 -2.89 -7.74
C PRO A 139 -10.98 -1.71 -7.94
N TYR A 140 -10.20 -1.76 -9.00
CA TYR A 140 -9.48 -0.58 -9.49
C TYR A 140 -10.45 0.37 -10.20
N PRO A 141 -10.22 1.68 -10.16
CA PRO A 141 -11.05 2.65 -10.88
C PRO A 141 -11.22 2.28 -12.35
N ASN A 142 -12.45 2.40 -12.85
CA ASN A 142 -12.82 2.07 -14.23
C ASN A 142 -12.56 0.61 -14.64
N SER A 143 -12.50 -0.34 -13.70
CA SER A 143 -12.32 -1.75 -14.01
C SER A 143 -13.63 -2.40 -14.45
N ILE A 144 -13.54 -3.35 -15.40
CA ILE A 144 -14.67 -4.19 -15.81
C ILE A 144 -14.69 -5.45 -14.95
N ILE A 145 -15.76 -5.62 -14.18
CA ILE A 145 -15.94 -6.77 -13.27
C ILE A 145 -16.91 -7.75 -13.93
N LYS A 146 -16.44 -8.97 -14.16
CA LYS A 146 -17.30 -10.04 -14.68
C LYS A 146 -17.77 -10.94 -13.54
N ILE A 147 -19.06 -10.83 -13.21
CA ILE A 147 -19.70 -11.70 -12.22
C ILE A 147 -20.28 -12.92 -12.94
N THR A 148 -19.74 -14.10 -12.63
CA THR A 148 -20.18 -15.36 -13.23
C THR A 148 -21.38 -15.94 -12.47
N LYS A 149 -22.23 -16.69 -13.15
CA LYS A 149 -23.28 -17.48 -12.50
C LYS A 149 -22.65 -18.66 -11.77
N GLN A 150 -23.21 -19.02 -10.62
CA GLN A 150 -22.85 -20.23 -9.88
C GLN A 150 -23.41 -21.48 -10.57
N LEU A 151 -22.95 -22.66 -10.13
CA LEU A 151 -23.38 -23.94 -10.70
C LEU A 151 -24.87 -24.22 -10.49
N ASP A 152 -25.46 -23.64 -9.47
CA ASP A 152 -26.91 -23.72 -9.16
C ASP A 152 -27.76 -22.73 -9.98
N GLY A 153 -27.14 -21.94 -10.85
CA GLY A 153 -27.77 -20.92 -11.66
C GLY A 153 -27.98 -19.58 -10.96
N SER A 154 -27.66 -19.48 -9.67
CA SER A 154 -27.72 -18.22 -8.93
C SER A 154 -26.64 -17.26 -9.41
N ARG A 155 -26.86 -15.97 -9.17
CA ARG A 155 -25.88 -14.94 -9.51
C ARG A 155 -24.72 -14.98 -8.54
N GLY A 156 -23.50 -14.98 -9.05
CA GLY A 156 -22.30 -14.85 -8.23
C GLY A 156 -22.22 -13.47 -7.58
N LYS A 157 -21.27 -13.35 -6.66
CA LYS A 157 -20.93 -12.10 -6.00
C LYS A 157 -19.48 -11.76 -6.26
N ALA A 158 -19.16 -10.48 -6.30
CA ALA A 158 -17.80 -9.99 -6.24
C ALA A 158 -17.52 -9.43 -4.85
N VAL A 159 -16.31 -9.69 -4.34
CA VAL A 159 -15.85 -9.12 -3.07
C VAL A 159 -15.12 -7.82 -3.37
N PHE A 160 -15.62 -6.73 -2.84
CA PHE A 160 -14.99 -5.41 -2.90
C PHE A 160 -14.19 -5.19 -1.64
N GLU A 161 -12.99 -4.65 -1.77
CA GLU A 161 -12.03 -4.53 -0.67
C GLU A 161 -11.45 -3.13 -0.61
N LEU A 162 -11.41 -2.56 0.58
CA LEU A 162 -10.91 -1.23 0.88
C LEU A 162 -9.81 -1.32 1.96
N ALA A 163 -8.72 -0.60 1.76
CA ALA A 163 -7.75 -0.32 2.80
C ALA A 163 -8.06 1.02 3.47
N HIS A 164 -8.05 1.06 4.79
CA HIS A 164 -8.16 2.26 5.59
C HIS A 164 -6.96 2.37 6.54
N ARG A 165 -6.37 3.57 6.70
CA ARG A 165 -5.22 3.76 7.61
C ARG A 165 -5.55 3.46 9.06
N ASN A 166 -6.75 3.81 9.49
CA ASN A 166 -7.32 3.41 10.77
C ASN A 166 -8.31 2.28 10.52
N HIS A 167 -7.86 1.04 10.65
CA HIS A 167 -8.67 -0.15 10.37
C HIS A 167 -9.87 -0.32 11.33
N SER A 168 -9.83 0.24 12.54
CA SER A 168 -10.94 0.12 13.50
C SER A 168 -12.08 1.14 13.26
N THR A 169 -11.95 2.03 12.26
CA THR A 169 -13.01 2.96 11.90
C THR A 169 -14.14 2.22 11.16
N ARG A 170 -15.36 2.72 11.27
CA ARG A 170 -16.47 2.22 10.45
C ARG A 170 -16.44 2.89 9.09
N VAL A 171 -16.71 2.10 8.06
CA VAL A 171 -16.84 2.54 6.68
C VAL A 171 -18.21 2.17 6.17
N PHE A 172 -18.93 3.15 5.64
CA PHE A 172 -20.28 3.04 5.07
C PHE A 172 -20.17 2.91 3.56
N TRP A 173 -20.80 1.88 3.00
CA TRP A 173 -20.73 1.54 1.59
C TRP A 173 -22.01 1.96 0.88
N HIS A 174 -21.86 2.58 -0.28
CA HIS A 174 -22.95 3.00 -1.14
C HIS A 174 -22.68 2.54 -2.57
N LEU A 175 -23.68 1.99 -3.22
CA LEU A 175 -23.67 1.68 -4.65
C LEU A 175 -24.74 2.51 -5.34
N ASP A 176 -24.37 3.30 -6.35
CA ASP A 176 -25.30 4.19 -7.07
C ASP A 176 -26.12 5.10 -6.15
N ASN A 177 -25.50 5.62 -5.10
CA ASN A 177 -26.10 6.43 -4.03
C ASN A 177 -27.05 5.66 -3.07
N GLU A 178 -27.21 4.35 -3.22
CA GLU A 178 -27.96 3.53 -2.28
C GLU A 178 -27.03 2.98 -1.20
N TYR A 179 -27.42 3.14 0.08
CA TYR A 179 -26.68 2.56 1.19
C TYR A 179 -26.83 1.03 1.19
N ILE A 180 -25.71 0.33 1.17
CA ILE A 180 -25.67 -1.14 1.11
C ILE A 180 -25.15 -1.81 2.38
N GLY A 181 -24.48 -1.08 3.26
CA GLY A 181 -24.01 -1.63 4.53
C GLY A 181 -22.79 -0.91 5.08
N GLU A 182 -22.32 -1.41 6.21
CA GLU A 182 -21.10 -0.91 6.87
C GLU A 182 -20.14 -2.04 7.20
N THR A 183 -18.85 -1.70 7.33
CA THR A 183 -17.79 -2.63 7.72
C THR A 183 -16.88 -1.96 8.76
N SER A 184 -16.29 -2.77 9.63
CA SER A 184 -15.26 -2.37 10.59
C SER A 184 -14.15 -3.40 10.61
N ASP A 185 -12.92 -3.01 10.96
CA ASP A 185 -11.70 -3.82 11.03
C ASP A 185 -11.25 -4.41 9.70
N VAL A 186 -12.10 -5.18 9.03
CA VAL A 186 -11.88 -5.72 7.68
C VAL A 186 -12.92 -5.12 6.75
N HIS A 187 -12.46 -4.24 5.86
CA HIS A 187 -13.36 -3.55 4.95
C HIS A 187 -13.52 -4.33 3.65
N GLN A 188 -14.31 -5.39 3.73
CA GLN A 188 -14.71 -6.21 2.60
C GLN A 188 -16.23 -6.26 2.50
N MET A 189 -16.77 -6.10 1.29
CA MET A 189 -18.19 -6.12 1.00
C MET A 189 -18.46 -7.01 -0.21
N GLU A 190 -19.38 -7.99 -0.04
CA GLU A 190 -19.82 -8.82 -1.14
C GLU A 190 -21.00 -8.18 -1.84
N LEU A 191 -20.87 -7.90 -3.14
CA LEU A 191 -21.90 -7.27 -3.95
C LEU A 191 -22.18 -8.07 -5.23
N SER A 192 -23.40 -7.94 -5.71
CA SER A 192 -23.85 -8.50 -6.98
C SER A 192 -24.63 -7.45 -7.77
N PRO A 193 -23.97 -6.38 -8.25
CA PRO A 193 -24.63 -5.33 -9.01
C PRO A 193 -25.21 -5.86 -10.32
N ASP A 194 -26.21 -5.19 -10.86
CA ASP A 194 -26.77 -5.50 -12.18
C ASP A 194 -25.73 -5.25 -13.29
N SER A 195 -26.07 -5.59 -14.53
CA SER A 195 -25.20 -5.28 -15.67
C SER A 195 -25.33 -3.80 -16.00
N GLY A 196 -24.23 -3.09 -16.08
CA GLY A 196 -24.17 -1.66 -16.37
C GLY A 196 -22.97 -0.98 -15.72
N ASP A 197 -22.95 0.33 -15.83
CA ASP A 197 -21.99 1.17 -15.12
C ASP A 197 -22.53 1.47 -13.73
N HIS A 198 -21.67 1.33 -12.74
CA HIS A 198 -22.01 1.54 -11.33
C HIS A 198 -20.98 2.45 -10.67
N VAL A 199 -21.43 3.22 -9.70
CA VAL A 199 -20.58 4.08 -8.88
C VAL A 199 -20.56 3.53 -7.46
N LEU A 200 -19.38 3.10 -7.01
CA LEU A 200 -19.15 2.65 -5.64
C LEU A 200 -18.57 3.81 -4.84
N THR A 201 -19.29 4.21 -3.79
CA THR A 201 -18.85 5.27 -2.86
C THR A 201 -18.70 4.70 -1.47
N VAL A 202 -17.64 5.04 -0.80
CA VAL A 202 -17.41 4.71 0.61
C VAL A 202 -17.17 5.97 1.41
N VAL A 203 -17.71 6.01 2.62
CA VAL A 203 -17.59 7.14 3.56
C VAL A 203 -17.17 6.60 4.92
N ASP A 204 -16.17 7.20 5.57
CA ASP A 204 -15.78 6.83 6.92
C ASP A 204 -16.56 7.65 7.99
N GLU A 205 -16.39 7.29 9.26
CA GLU A 205 -17.00 8.00 10.40
C GLU A 205 -16.56 9.47 10.51
N ALA A 206 -15.41 9.82 9.97
CA ALA A 206 -14.91 11.20 9.99
C ALA A 206 -15.41 12.05 8.81
N GLY A 207 -16.19 11.42 7.90
CA GLY A 207 -16.75 12.08 6.72
C GLY A 207 -15.80 12.12 5.51
N ASN A 208 -14.66 11.41 5.54
CA ASN A 208 -13.85 11.26 4.35
C ASN A 208 -14.56 10.33 3.36
N SER A 209 -14.57 10.69 2.09
CA SER A 209 -15.23 9.92 1.04
C SER A 209 -14.25 9.53 -0.06
N LEU A 210 -14.51 8.35 -0.67
CA LEU A 210 -13.79 7.83 -1.82
C LEU A 210 -14.81 7.26 -2.83
N VAL A 211 -14.59 7.56 -4.10
CA VAL A 211 -15.44 7.11 -5.22
C VAL A 211 -14.61 6.32 -6.22
#